data_8cda9b3ea6d8b5024306cd4960590edd
#
_entry.id   8cda9b3ea6d8b5024306cd4960590edd
#
_cell.length_a   1.000
_cell.length_b   1.000
_cell.length_c   1.000
_cell.angle_alpha   90.00
_cell.angle_beta   90.00
_cell.angle_gamma   90.00
#
_symmetry.space_group_name_H-M   'P 1'
#
loop_
_entity.id
_entity.type
_entity.pdbx_description
1 polymer ?
#
loop_
_entity_poly.entity_id
_entity_poly.type
_entity_poly.pdbx_seq_one_letter_code
_entity_poly.pdbx_strand_id
1 'polypeptide(L)'
;MNKHYFLILLLIIIILPLIFSINYNYIEKYRGVIPLNIFQTWHTKDLPPKMLEAVNDVKEHNPEFSYHLYDEVDCLHFINTHFDKSVSDTYNSLVPHAYKADLWRYCVLYIHGGVYLDIKYYPVNGFKFLELTDQEYFAKDIEPNGGGIYNAILITKPNNTKLLNCIHKIVENVKNKFYGSSIFEPTGPLLLKQEFSENDIKNMRLYIGENNCPTKTCIELDNKPILAIYNKYYSKRNNKNDLPNYHDLWMDRKIYKNNP
;
A
#
# COMPACT_ATOMS: atom_id res chain seq x y z
N MET A 1 -35.07 -20.83 36.77
CA MET A 1 -34.09 -20.56 35.72
C MET A 1 -33.72 -21.91 35.08
N ASN A 2 -33.95 -22.05 33.78
CA ASN A 2 -33.82 -23.34 33.09
C ASN A 2 -32.34 -23.79 33.11
N LYS A 3 -32.05 -25.04 33.49
CA LYS A 3 -30.68 -25.58 33.64
C LYS A 3 -29.83 -25.38 32.39
N HIS A 4 -30.45 -25.35 31.22
CA HIS A 4 -29.78 -25.05 29.93
C HIS A 4 -29.34 -23.59 29.81
N TYR A 5 -30.12 -22.62 30.26
CA TYR A 5 -29.72 -21.20 30.23
C TYR A 5 -28.58 -20.92 31.22
N PHE A 6 -28.56 -21.59 32.35
CA PHE A 6 -27.48 -21.48 33.33
C PHE A 6 -26.15 -22.02 32.76
N LEU A 7 -26.19 -23.18 32.09
CA LEU A 7 -25.00 -23.75 31.43
C LEU A 7 -24.48 -22.87 30.30
N ILE A 8 -25.35 -22.29 29.47
CA ILE A 8 -24.97 -21.37 28.38
C ILE A 8 -24.33 -20.10 28.94
N LEU A 9 -24.91 -19.53 30.00
CA LEU A 9 -24.37 -18.36 30.66
C LEU A 9 -22.98 -18.63 31.27
N LEU A 10 -22.79 -19.79 31.89
CA LEU A 10 -21.53 -20.23 32.47
C LEU A 10 -20.44 -20.43 31.36
N LEU A 11 -20.83 -21.02 30.25
CA LEU A 11 -19.96 -21.17 29.07
C LEU A 11 -19.53 -19.81 28.51
N ILE A 12 -20.46 -18.86 28.38
CA ILE A 12 -20.16 -17.51 27.91
C ILE A 12 -19.19 -16.78 28.86
N ILE A 13 -19.41 -16.87 30.16
CA ILE A 13 -18.58 -16.23 31.19
C ILE A 13 -17.14 -16.79 31.20
N ILE A 14 -16.96 -18.07 30.87
CA ILE A 14 -15.63 -18.71 30.85
C ILE A 14 -14.96 -18.55 29.50
N ILE A 15 -15.68 -18.74 28.40
CA ILE A 15 -15.12 -18.76 27.05
C ILE A 15 -14.77 -17.35 26.57
N LEU A 16 -15.60 -16.34 26.81
CA LEU A 16 -15.32 -14.96 26.39
C LEU A 16 -14.01 -14.38 26.97
N PRO A 17 -13.73 -14.49 28.29
CA PRO A 17 -12.46 -14.05 28.85
C PRO A 17 -11.26 -14.85 28.33
N LEU A 18 -11.43 -16.16 28.05
CA LEU A 18 -10.36 -16.99 27.47
C LEU A 18 -10.04 -16.55 26.04
N ILE A 19 -11.06 -16.33 25.21
CA ILE A 19 -10.89 -15.80 23.85
C ILE A 19 -10.26 -14.42 23.88
N PHE A 20 -10.71 -13.55 24.80
CA PHE A 20 -10.15 -12.22 24.98
C PHE A 20 -8.69 -12.27 25.45
N SER A 21 -8.36 -13.16 26.39
CA SER A 21 -6.99 -13.36 26.86
C SER A 21 -6.06 -13.93 25.78
N ILE A 22 -6.56 -14.88 24.96
CA ILE A 22 -5.77 -15.44 23.84
C ILE A 22 -5.54 -14.36 22.79
N ASN A 23 -6.57 -13.58 22.40
CA ASN A 23 -6.43 -12.49 21.46
C ASN A 23 -5.52 -11.38 22.01
N TYR A 24 -5.64 -11.02 23.28
CA TYR A 24 -4.79 -10.02 23.92
C TYR A 24 -3.32 -10.46 23.92
N ASN A 25 -3.02 -11.70 24.35
CA ASN A 25 -1.68 -12.25 24.34
C ASN A 25 -1.10 -12.40 22.93
N TYR A 26 -1.96 -12.71 21.93
CA TYR A 26 -1.56 -12.76 20.52
C TYR A 26 -1.17 -11.36 20.00
N ILE A 27 -2.00 -10.35 20.27
CA ILE A 27 -1.73 -8.95 19.88
C ILE A 27 -0.49 -8.42 20.62
N GLU A 28 -0.35 -8.71 21.92
CA GLU A 28 0.80 -8.25 22.70
C GLU A 28 2.12 -8.89 22.21
N LYS A 29 2.07 -10.16 21.82
CA LYS A 29 3.22 -10.87 21.21
C LYS A 29 3.67 -10.23 19.90
N TYR A 30 2.72 -9.68 19.11
CA TYR A 30 2.97 -9.02 17.83
C TYR A 30 2.92 -7.48 17.91
N ARG A 31 2.90 -6.90 19.13
CA ARG A 31 2.91 -5.45 19.33
C ARG A 31 4.24 -4.89 18.84
N GLY A 32 4.26 -4.63 17.55
CA GLY A 32 5.40 -4.06 16.84
C GLY A 32 5.48 -2.55 16.97
N VAL A 33 6.38 -1.97 16.23
CA VAL A 33 6.60 -0.53 16.16
C VAL A 33 5.75 0.13 15.05
N ILE A 34 5.08 -0.68 14.23
CA ILE A 34 4.25 -0.23 13.12
C ILE A 34 2.80 -0.08 13.59
N PRO A 35 2.16 1.07 13.37
CA PRO A 35 0.73 1.27 13.65
C PRO A 35 -0.16 0.29 12.89
N LEU A 36 -1.22 -0.20 13.54
CA LEU A 36 -2.14 -1.19 12.97
C LEU A 36 -3.17 -0.53 12.04
N ASN A 37 -2.68 0.11 10.97
CA ASN A 37 -3.49 0.69 9.91
C ASN A 37 -3.12 0.07 8.56
N ILE A 38 -4.12 -0.24 7.74
CA ILE A 38 -3.93 -0.62 6.32
C ILE A 38 -4.61 0.42 5.45
N PHE A 39 -3.85 0.98 4.51
CA PHE A 39 -4.30 2.00 3.57
C PHE A 39 -4.27 1.46 2.15
N GLN A 40 -5.37 1.59 1.44
CA GLN A 40 -5.47 1.35 0.01
C GLN A 40 -6.13 2.54 -0.68
N THR A 41 -5.85 2.75 -1.96
CA THR A 41 -6.49 3.79 -2.76
C THR A 41 -6.94 3.29 -4.12
N TRP A 42 -8.03 3.86 -4.60
CA TRP A 42 -8.55 3.73 -5.95
C TRP A 42 -9.18 5.05 -6.38
N HIS A 43 -9.38 5.27 -7.68
CA HIS A 43 -9.97 6.54 -8.15
C HIS A 43 -11.43 6.76 -7.73
N THR A 44 -12.12 5.71 -7.31
CA THR A 44 -13.51 5.74 -6.81
C THR A 44 -13.71 4.66 -5.74
N LYS A 45 -14.73 4.81 -4.91
CA LYS A 45 -15.13 3.77 -3.92
C LYS A 45 -15.98 2.66 -4.54
N ASP A 46 -16.46 2.84 -5.76
CA ASP A 46 -17.16 1.79 -6.51
C ASP A 46 -16.13 0.85 -7.15
N LEU A 47 -15.83 -0.23 -6.43
CA LEU A 47 -14.79 -1.17 -6.81
C LEU A 47 -15.34 -2.25 -7.74
N PRO A 48 -14.60 -2.62 -8.82
CA PRO A 48 -14.92 -3.81 -9.60
C PRO A 48 -15.02 -5.06 -8.72
N PRO A 49 -15.93 -6.02 -9.01
CA PRO A 49 -16.18 -7.17 -8.11
C PRO A 49 -14.94 -7.94 -7.67
N LYS A 50 -14.00 -8.23 -8.57
CA LYS A 50 -12.76 -8.94 -8.22
C LYS A 50 -11.78 -8.12 -7.37
N MET A 51 -11.80 -6.81 -7.52
CA MET A 51 -11.05 -5.90 -6.66
C MET A 51 -11.66 -5.85 -5.27
N LEU A 52 -13.00 -5.80 -5.19
CA LEU A 52 -13.72 -5.85 -3.92
C LEU A 52 -13.48 -7.16 -3.17
N GLU A 53 -13.45 -8.31 -3.87
CA GLU A 53 -13.05 -9.59 -3.28
C GLU A 53 -11.65 -9.49 -2.65
N ALA A 54 -10.64 -9.00 -3.39
CA ALA A 54 -9.28 -8.83 -2.88
C ALA A 54 -9.21 -7.90 -1.65
N VAL A 55 -9.98 -6.81 -1.65
CA VAL A 55 -10.10 -5.90 -0.50
C VAL A 55 -10.71 -6.60 0.70
N ASN A 56 -11.76 -7.41 0.50
CA ASN A 56 -12.38 -8.16 1.59
C ASN A 56 -11.42 -9.21 2.16
N ASP A 57 -10.66 -9.91 1.31
CA ASP A 57 -9.63 -10.85 1.75
C ASP A 57 -8.58 -10.16 2.63
N VAL A 58 -8.12 -8.96 2.25
CA VAL A 58 -7.19 -8.17 3.10
C VAL A 58 -7.80 -7.88 4.47
N LYS A 59 -9.07 -7.45 4.53
CA LYS A 59 -9.77 -7.11 5.78
C LYS A 59 -10.01 -8.34 6.66
N GLU A 60 -10.47 -9.43 6.06
CA GLU A 60 -10.81 -10.66 6.78
C GLU A 60 -9.58 -11.36 7.37
N HIS A 61 -8.43 -11.32 6.67
CA HIS A 61 -7.19 -11.89 7.17
C HIS A 61 -6.50 -11.00 8.23
N ASN A 62 -6.84 -9.71 8.30
CA ASN A 62 -6.18 -8.76 9.20
C ASN A 62 -7.19 -7.97 10.07
N PRO A 63 -8.07 -8.64 10.84
CA PRO A 63 -9.09 -7.97 11.65
C PRO A 63 -8.51 -7.12 12.78
N GLU A 64 -7.23 -7.26 13.09
CA GLU A 64 -6.49 -6.47 14.08
C GLU A 64 -6.17 -5.06 13.59
N PHE A 65 -6.20 -4.84 12.26
CA PHE A 65 -5.89 -3.55 11.63
C PHE A 65 -7.16 -2.72 11.38
N SER A 66 -7.03 -1.42 11.56
CA SER A 66 -7.98 -0.46 11.01
C SER A 66 -7.76 -0.33 9.50
N TYR A 67 -8.76 -0.69 8.71
CA TYR A 67 -8.69 -0.65 7.26
C TYR A 67 -9.28 0.64 6.70
N HIS A 68 -8.57 1.27 5.78
CA HIS A 68 -8.93 2.57 5.18
C HIS A 68 -8.84 2.50 3.64
N LEU A 69 -9.97 2.75 2.97
CA LEU A 69 -10.02 2.93 1.51
C LEU A 69 -10.27 4.41 1.19
N TYR A 70 -9.35 5.00 0.45
CA TYR A 70 -9.42 6.39 0.00
C TYR A 70 -9.67 6.45 -1.51
N ASP A 71 -10.62 7.28 -1.93
CA ASP A 71 -10.73 7.70 -3.33
C ASP A 71 -9.92 8.98 -3.59
N GLU A 72 -9.95 9.51 -4.83
CA GLU A 72 -9.17 10.71 -5.16
C GLU A 72 -9.60 11.95 -4.39
N VAL A 73 -10.89 12.06 -4.05
CA VAL A 73 -11.41 13.18 -3.26
C VAL A 73 -10.90 13.10 -1.83
N ASP A 74 -10.96 11.90 -1.24
CA ASP A 74 -10.43 11.66 0.10
C ASP A 74 -8.92 11.89 0.16
N CYS A 75 -8.16 11.43 -0.86
CA CYS A 75 -6.71 11.65 -0.95
C CYS A 75 -6.36 13.13 -0.99
N LEU A 76 -7.04 13.92 -1.82
CA LEU A 76 -6.82 15.37 -1.90
C LEU A 76 -7.23 16.07 -0.60
N HIS A 77 -8.35 15.67 0.00
CA HIS A 77 -8.79 16.23 1.29
C HIS A 77 -7.75 15.95 2.39
N PHE A 78 -7.24 14.72 2.45
CA PHE A 78 -6.17 14.34 3.38
C PHE A 78 -4.91 15.21 3.20
N ILE A 79 -4.45 15.39 1.96
CA ILE A 79 -3.28 16.21 1.65
C ILE A 79 -3.51 17.67 2.06
N ASN A 80 -4.67 18.23 1.73
CA ASN A 80 -5.02 19.61 2.13
C ASN A 80 -5.08 19.83 3.65
N THR A 81 -5.39 18.77 4.40
CA THR A 81 -5.51 18.84 5.87
C THR A 81 -4.14 18.78 6.55
N HIS A 82 -3.18 18.02 5.99
CA HIS A 82 -1.94 17.67 6.68
C HIS A 82 -0.67 18.30 6.08
N PHE A 83 -0.74 18.84 4.87
CA PHE A 83 0.41 19.38 4.15
C PHE A 83 0.12 20.80 3.66
N ASP A 84 1.18 21.51 3.30
CA ASP A 84 1.04 22.82 2.72
C ASP A 84 0.46 22.77 1.28
N LYS A 85 0.10 23.95 0.77
CA LYS A 85 -0.51 24.11 -0.55
C LYS A 85 0.36 23.56 -1.69
N SER A 86 1.67 23.51 -1.55
CA SER A 86 2.56 23.03 -2.61
C SER A 86 2.35 21.53 -2.90
N VAL A 87 2.06 20.73 -1.87
CA VAL A 87 1.79 19.29 -2.02
C VAL A 87 0.43 19.06 -2.67
N SER A 88 -0.61 19.82 -2.27
CA SER A 88 -1.94 19.67 -2.89
C SER A 88 -1.97 20.19 -4.33
N ASP A 89 -1.27 21.28 -4.64
CA ASP A 89 -1.11 21.75 -6.02
C ASP A 89 -0.36 20.71 -6.88
N THR A 90 0.64 20.06 -6.30
CA THR A 90 1.37 18.96 -6.94
C THR A 90 0.44 17.78 -7.24
N TYR A 91 -0.35 17.32 -6.27
CA TYR A 91 -1.34 16.26 -6.46
C TYR A 91 -2.33 16.58 -7.59
N ASN A 92 -2.82 17.83 -7.62
CA ASN A 92 -3.74 18.31 -8.64
C ASN A 92 -3.09 18.43 -10.02
N SER A 93 -1.80 18.68 -10.10
CA SER A 93 -1.04 18.82 -11.37
C SER A 93 -0.69 17.49 -11.99
N LEU A 94 -0.64 16.41 -11.21
CA LEU A 94 -0.40 15.06 -11.74
C LEU A 94 -1.62 14.55 -12.51
N VAL A 95 -1.41 14.06 -13.75
CA VAL A 95 -2.46 13.48 -14.60
C VAL A 95 -2.64 11.99 -14.34
N PRO A 96 -1.58 11.16 -14.27
CA PRO A 96 -1.75 9.73 -14.03
C PRO A 96 -2.24 9.44 -12.62
N HIS A 97 -3.31 8.65 -12.49
CA HIS A 97 -3.81 8.20 -11.17
C HIS A 97 -2.75 7.42 -10.38
N ALA A 98 -1.88 6.64 -11.07
CA ALA A 98 -0.77 5.96 -10.44
C ALA A 98 0.21 6.94 -9.76
N TYR A 99 0.53 8.06 -10.41
CA TYR A 99 1.43 9.07 -9.84
C TYR A 99 0.79 9.84 -8.68
N LYS A 100 -0.52 10.07 -8.75
CA LYS A 100 -1.28 10.61 -7.60
C LYS A 100 -1.26 9.64 -6.41
N ALA A 101 -1.44 8.34 -6.68
CA ALA A 101 -1.34 7.30 -5.66
C ALA A 101 0.08 7.22 -5.05
N ASP A 102 1.14 7.40 -5.86
CA ASP A 102 2.52 7.45 -5.36
C ASP A 102 2.73 8.59 -4.35
N LEU A 103 2.29 9.81 -4.68
CA LEU A 103 2.39 10.93 -3.75
C LEU A 103 1.56 10.69 -2.48
N TRP A 104 0.31 10.24 -2.64
CA TRP A 104 -0.59 10.04 -1.51
C TRP A 104 -0.11 8.95 -0.54
N ARG A 105 0.42 7.81 -1.03
CA ARG A 105 0.92 6.74 -0.15
C ARG A 105 2.07 7.20 0.74
N TYR A 106 2.94 8.08 0.23
CA TYR A 106 3.99 8.67 1.03
C TYR A 106 3.41 9.64 2.07
N CYS A 107 2.43 10.46 1.68
CA CYS A 107 1.76 11.40 2.58
C CYS A 107 1.04 10.67 3.74
N VAL A 108 0.20 9.66 3.43
CA VAL A 108 -0.60 8.98 4.47
C VAL A 108 0.29 8.21 5.43
N LEU A 109 1.32 7.52 4.94
CA LEU A 109 2.25 6.80 5.78
C LEU A 109 3.18 7.71 6.58
N TYR A 110 3.57 8.87 6.03
CA TYR A 110 4.34 9.86 6.78
C TYR A 110 3.56 10.35 8.01
N ILE A 111 2.28 10.60 7.89
CA ILE A 111 1.43 11.09 8.99
C ILE A 111 1.07 9.97 9.97
N HIS A 112 0.58 8.85 9.47
CA HIS A 112 -0.03 7.80 10.30
C HIS A 112 0.87 6.60 10.56
N GLY A 113 1.86 6.33 9.71
CA GLY A 113 2.51 5.03 9.68
C GLY A 113 1.53 3.92 9.33
N GLY A 114 1.96 2.67 9.39
CA GLY A 114 1.14 1.50 9.05
C GLY A 114 1.56 0.86 7.74
N VAL A 115 0.61 0.22 7.08
CA VAL A 115 0.79 -0.52 5.83
C VAL A 115 0.07 0.21 4.71
N TYR A 116 0.77 0.59 3.65
CA TYR A 116 0.17 0.85 2.34
C TYR A 116 0.25 -0.41 1.50
N LEU A 117 -0.85 -0.75 0.82
CA LEU A 117 -0.91 -1.88 -0.10
C LEU A 117 -1.71 -1.49 -1.35
N ASP A 118 -1.13 -1.69 -2.55
CA ASP A 118 -1.88 -1.54 -3.78
C ASP A 118 -3.11 -2.46 -3.78
N ILE A 119 -4.25 -1.91 -4.19
CA ILE A 119 -5.57 -2.57 -4.14
C ILE A 119 -5.69 -3.86 -4.96
N LYS A 120 -4.69 -4.16 -5.78
CA LYS A 120 -4.62 -5.39 -6.59
C LYS A 120 -4.20 -6.64 -5.81
N TYR A 121 -3.65 -6.48 -4.61
CA TYR A 121 -3.09 -7.56 -3.81
C TYR A 121 -4.09 -8.14 -2.81
N TYR A 122 -3.97 -9.45 -2.59
CA TYR A 122 -4.66 -10.17 -1.52
C TYR A 122 -3.68 -11.13 -0.81
N PRO A 123 -3.89 -11.42 0.50
CA PRO A 123 -3.06 -12.35 1.25
C PRO A 123 -3.16 -13.78 0.73
N VAL A 124 -2.05 -14.51 0.74
CA VAL A 124 -2.00 -15.94 0.42
C VAL A 124 -1.31 -16.71 1.54
N ASN A 125 -1.49 -18.03 1.56
CA ASN A 125 -0.88 -18.92 2.55
C ASN A 125 -1.15 -18.56 4.02
N GLY A 126 -2.30 -17.92 4.29
CA GLY A 126 -2.67 -17.51 5.64
C GLY A 126 -1.87 -16.34 6.21
N PHE A 127 -1.17 -15.58 5.35
CA PHE A 127 -0.34 -14.45 5.78
C PHE A 127 -1.16 -13.36 6.48
N LYS A 128 -0.57 -12.81 7.53
CA LYS A 128 -1.09 -11.67 8.29
C LYS A 128 -0.07 -10.54 8.38
N PHE A 129 -0.49 -9.31 8.19
CA PHE A 129 0.38 -8.14 8.31
C PHE A 129 0.96 -7.95 9.72
N LEU A 130 0.38 -8.55 10.75
CA LEU A 130 0.98 -8.59 12.09
C LEU A 130 2.41 -9.12 12.09
N GLU A 131 2.74 -10.03 11.16
CA GLU A 131 4.10 -10.59 11.01
C GLU A 131 5.14 -9.56 10.55
N LEU A 132 4.69 -8.38 10.07
CA LEU A 132 5.52 -7.30 9.56
C LEU A 132 5.38 -6.01 10.38
N THR A 133 5.06 -6.11 11.68
CA THR A 133 4.91 -4.93 12.56
C THR A 133 6.12 -4.64 13.43
N ASP A 134 7.14 -5.50 13.45
CA ASP A 134 8.34 -5.41 14.28
C ASP A 134 9.32 -4.33 13.83
N GLN A 135 9.33 -3.99 12.55
CA GLN A 135 10.19 -2.97 11.93
C GLN A 135 9.54 -2.41 10.66
N GLU A 136 10.22 -1.46 10.01
CA GLU A 136 9.83 -0.96 8.71
C GLU A 136 10.22 -1.95 7.61
N TYR A 137 9.34 -2.14 6.62
CA TYR A 137 9.60 -3.01 5.47
C TYR A 137 9.34 -2.28 4.16
N PHE A 138 10.31 -2.42 3.27
CA PHE A 138 10.26 -1.98 1.88
C PHE A 138 10.55 -3.19 0.99
N ALA A 139 9.90 -3.26 -0.16
CA ALA A 139 10.07 -4.39 -1.06
C ALA A 139 11.04 -4.04 -2.20
N LYS A 140 11.99 -4.93 -2.46
CA LYS A 140 12.88 -4.83 -3.61
C LYS A 140 12.11 -5.14 -4.90
N ASP A 141 12.25 -4.29 -5.92
CA ASP A 141 11.71 -4.53 -7.25
C ASP A 141 12.66 -5.43 -8.08
N ILE A 142 12.12 -6.05 -9.12
CA ILE A 142 12.89 -6.88 -10.05
C ILE A 142 13.71 -6.04 -11.03
N GLU A 143 14.86 -6.55 -11.44
CA GLU A 143 15.80 -5.85 -12.33
C GLU A 143 15.20 -5.35 -13.66
N PRO A 144 14.31 -6.04 -14.37
CA PRO A 144 13.71 -5.51 -15.60
C PRO A 144 13.01 -4.16 -15.43
N ASN A 145 12.60 -3.81 -14.20
CA ASN A 145 11.99 -2.53 -13.84
C ASN A 145 13.01 -1.49 -13.35
N GLY A 146 14.33 -1.76 -13.52
CA GLY A 146 15.41 -0.88 -13.08
C GLY A 146 15.84 -1.07 -11.64
N GLY A 147 15.41 -2.16 -10.96
CA GLY A 147 15.85 -2.51 -9.61
C GLY A 147 15.46 -1.46 -8.56
N GLY A 148 14.28 -0.89 -8.65
CA GLY A 148 13.76 0.13 -7.73
C GLY A 148 13.34 -0.43 -6.37
N ILE A 149 12.67 0.40 -5.57
CA ILE A 149 11.92 -0.03 -4.40
C ILE A 149 10.45 -0.13 -4.80
N TYR A 150 9.90 -1.35 -4.73
CA TYR A 150 8.54 -1.61 -5.14
C TYR A 150 7.55 -0.94 -4.20
N ASN A 151 7.02 0.18 -4.63
CA ASN A 151 6.19 1.03 -3.77
C ASN A 151 4.71 0.63 -3.70
N ALA A 152 4.34 -0.52 -4.28
CA ALA A 152 3.00 -1.08 -4.12
C ALA A 152 2.75 -1.72 -2.73
N ILE A 153 3.79 -1.89 -1.93
CA ILE A 153 3.74 -2.22 -0.51
C ILE A 153 4.78 -1.40 0.23
N LEU A 154 4.36 -0.71 1.26
CA LEU A 154 5.22 0.05 2.16
C LEU A 154 4.72 -0.16 3.59
N ILE A 155 5.62 -0.45 4.51
CA ILE A 155 5.29 -0.67 5.92
C ILE A 155 6.23 0.21 6.73
N THR A 156 5.70 1.27 7.37
CA THR A 156 6.53 2.29 7.98
C THR A 156 5.97 2.80 9.31
N LYS A 157 6.88 3.33 10.12
CA LYS A 157 6.50 4.20 11.25
C LYS A 157 6.01 5.56 10.74
N PRO A 158 5.24 6.31 11.52
CA PRO A 158 4.97 7.71 11.20
C PRO A 158 6.27 8.53 11.25
N ASN A 159 6.28 9.68 10.58
CA ASN A 159 7.42 10.59 10.47
C ASN A 159 8.68 9.96 9.82
N ASN A 160 8.50 8.99 8.94
CA ASN A 160 9.61 8.40 8.19
C ASN A 160 10.21 9.46 7.24
N THR A 161 11.49 9.81 7.45
CA THR A 161 12.18 10.88 6.72
C THR A 161 12.37 10.56 5.23
N LYS A 162 12.51 9.28 4.86
CA LYS A 162 12.61 8.87 3.46
C LYS A 162 11.33 9.21 2.68
N LEU A 163 10.16 9.00 3.31
CA LEU A 163 8.88 9.36 2.70
C LEU A 163 8.70 10.87 2.57
N LEU A 164 9.14 11.65 3.56
CA LEU A 164 9.12 13.11 3.49
C LEU A 164 10.01 13.63 2.35
N ASN A 165 11.21 13.07 2.21
CA ASN A 165 12.13 13.42 1.11
C ASN A 165 11.49 13.10 -0.25
N CYS A 166 10.82 11.94 -0.38
CA CYS A 166 10.08 11.59 -1.60
C CYS A 166 8.96 12.59 -1.90
N ILE A 167 8.18 13.03 -0.89
CA ILE A 167 7.13 14.04 -1.07
C ILE A 167 7.74 15.34 -1.61
N HIS A 168 8.81 15.85 -0.99
CA HIS A 168 9.50 17.06 -1.44
C HIS A 168 10.07 16.91 -2.86
N LYS A 169 10.63 15.74 -3.18
CA LYS A 169 11.18 15.47 -4.51
C LYS A 169 10.11 15.42 -5.59
N ILE A 170 8.91 14.88 -5.29
CA ILE A 170 7.78 14.89 -6.22
C ILE A 170 7.31 16.35 -6.46
N VAL A 171 7.23 17.18 -5.41
CA VAL A 171 6.90 18.60 -5.55
C VAL A 171 7.90 19.31 -6.48
N GLU A 172 9.19 19.08 -6.28
CA GLU A 172 10.24 19.60 -7.15
C GLU A 172 10.12 19.10 -8.59
N ASN A 173 9.90 17.81 -8.79
CA ASN A 173 9.74 17.18 -10.10
C ASN A 173 8.55 17.78 -10.87
N VAL A 174 7.40 17.97 -10.22
CA VAL A 174 6.21 18.58 -10.83
C VAL A 174 6.47 20.03 -11.19
N LYS A 175 7.09 20.80 -10.29
CA LYS A 175 7.46 22.22 -10.53
C LYS A 175 8.38 22.36 -11.74
N ASN A 176 9.34 21.46 -11.90
CA ASN A 176 10.34 21.48 -12.96
C ASN A 176 9.89 20.73 -14.23
N LYS A 177 8.65 20.17 -14.25
CA LYS A 177 8.16 19.30 -15.33
C LYS A 177 9.15 18.16 -15.66
N PHE A 178 9.70 17.54 -14.61
CA PHE A 178 10.70 16.49 -14.74
C PHE A 178 10.06 15.18 -15.22
N TYR A 179 10.61 14.57 -16.25
CA TYR A 179 10.14 13.30 -16.84
C TYR A 179 11.10 12.14 -16.56
N GLY A 180 12.36 12.43 -16.26
CA GLY A 180 13.39 11.40 -16.11
C GLY A 180 13.65 10.58 -17.37
N SER A 181 14.42 9.52 -17.21
CA SER A 181 14.73 8.52 -18.24
C SER A 181 13.77 7.32 -18.18
N SER A 182 12.98 7.21 -17.12
CA SER A 182 12.03 6.11 -16.87
C SER A 182 10.72 6.63 -16.29
N ILE A 183 9.63 5.94 -16.64
CA ILE A 183 8.28 6.16 -16.08
C ILE A 183 8.22 6.05 -14.56
N PHE A 184 9.22 5.42 -13.93
CA PHE A 184 9.28 5.19 -12.49
C PHE A 184 10.05 6.27 -11.72
N GLU A 185 10.74 7.19 -12.42
CA GLU A 185 11.53 8.24 -11.79
C GLU A 185 10.71 9.43 -11.27
N PRO A 186 9.64 9.90 -11.94
CA PRO A 186 8.97 11.11 -11.50
C PRO A 186 8.35 11.00 -10.10
N THR A 187 7.78 9.84 -9.72
CA THR A 187 7.04 9.66 -8.46
C THR A 187 7.22 8.31 -7.80
N GLY A 188 7.66 7.30 -8.54
CA GLY A 188 7.52 5.89 -8.24
C GLY A 188 8.76 5.18 -7.68
N PRO A 189 8.93 3.90 -8.02
CA PRO A 189 9.97 3.02 -7.47
C PRO A 189 11.40 3.54 -7.56
N LEU A 190 11.76 4.20 -8.65
CA LEU A 190 13.14 4.72 -8.84
C LEU A 190 13.37 6.02 -8.07
N LEU A 191 12.33 6.84 -7.85
CA LEU A 191 12.42 7.98 -6.94
C LEU A 191 12.66 7.50 -5.51
N LEU A 192 11.87 6.53 -5.03
CA LEU A 192 12.01 5.99 -3.67
C LEU A 192 13.37 5.30 -3.47
N LYS A 193 13.91 4.64 -4.50
CA LYS A 193 15.23 4.00 -4.46
C LYS A 193 16.34 4.96 -4.02
N GLN A 194 16.26 6.24 -4.38
CA GLN A 194 17.28 7.25 -4.05
C GLN A 194 17.47 7.44 -2.53
N GLU A 195 16.50 7.02 -1.72
CA GLU A 195 16.53 7.10 -0.26
C GLU A 195 17.22 5.89 0.41
N PHE A 196 17.75 4.95 -0.38
CA PHE A 196 18.33 3.71 0.13
C PHE A 196 19.74 3.50 -0.42
N SER A 197 20.65 3.04 0.45
CA SER A 197 21.95 2.54 0.01
C SER A 197 21.79 1.17 -0.67
N GLU A 198 22.80 0.78 -1.47
CA GLU A 198 22.82 -0.55 -2.07
C GLU A 198 22.81 -1.67 -1.02
N ASN A 199 23.45 -1.43 0.14
CA ASN A 199 23.44 -2.37 1.25
C ASN A 199 22.05 -2.52 1.87
N ASP A 200 21.28 -1.43 2.02
CA ASP A 200 19.89 -1.50 2.48
C ASP A 200 19.06 -2.35 1.53
N ILE A 201 19.17 -2.10 0.22
CA ILE A 201 18.41 -2.84 -0.81
C ILE A 201 18.78 -4.33 -0.81
N LYS A 202 20.08 -4.64 -0.69
CA LYS A 202 20.57 -6.03 -0.65
C LYS A 202 19.97 -6.81 0.54
N ASN A 203 19.76 -6.15 1.65
CA ASN A 203 19.27 -6.76 2.90
C ASN A 203 17.74 -6.77 3.03
N MET A 204 16.99 -6.28 2.03
CA MET A 204 15.53 -6.31 2.05
C MET A 204 15.02 -7.75 2.00
N ARG A 205 14.13 -8.08 2.94
CA ARG A 205 13.50 -9.39 3.06
C ARG A 205 12.23 -9.52 2.20
N LEU A 206 11.60 -8.37 1.88
CA LEU A 206 10.47 -8.29 0.96
C LEU A 206 10.97 -8.02 -0.45
N TYR A 207 10.39 -8.71 -1.43
CA TYR A 207 10.68 -8.48 -2.84
C TYR A 207 9.56 -8.99 -3.73
N ILE A 208 9.55 -8.55 -5.00
CA ILE A 208 8.68 -9.13 -6.02
C ILE A 208 9.31 -10.45 -6.46
N GLY A 209 8.53 -11.54 -6.38
CA GLY A 209 8.87 -12.85 -6.89
C GLY A 209 8.05 -13.22 -8.12
N GLU A 210 8.59 -14.15 -8.90
CA GLU A 210 7.90 -14.80 -10.02
C GLU A 210 7.86 -16.33 -9.84
N ASN A 211 8.68 -16.84 -8.93
CA ASN A 211 8.78 -18.28 -8.63
C ASN A 211 7.80 -18.66 -7.51
N ASN A 212 7.12 -19.79 -7.68
CA ASN A 212 6.14 -20.30 -6.72
C ASN A 212 4.95 -19.37 -6.43
N CYS A 213 4.73 -18.35 -7.25
CA CYS A 213 3.61 -17.44 -7.11
C CYS A 213 2.29 -18.11 -7.53
N PRO A 214 1.19 -17.91 -6.79
CA PRO A 214 -0.15 -18.34 -7.21
C PRO A 214 -0.60 -17.68 -8.52
N THR A 215 0.00 -16.56 -8.87
CA THR A 215 -0.22 -15.78 -10.08
C THR A 215 1.13 -15.43 -10.72
N LYS A 216 1.13 -14.69 -11.85
CA LYS A 216 2.37 -14.36 -12.58
C LYS A 216 3.45 -13.72 -11.70
N THR A 217 3.02 -12.85 -10.77
CA THR A 217 3.90 -12.16 -9.82
C THR A 217 3.27 -12.11 -8.45
N CYS A 218 4.07 -12.14 -7.41
CA CYS A 218 3.64 -12.03 -6.01
C CYS A 218 4.65 -11.21 -5.21
N ILE A 219 4.29 -10.85 -3.99
CA ILE A 219 5.23 -10.33 -3.01
C ILE A 219 5.66 -11.49 -2.13
N GLU A 220 6.96 -11.67 -2.00
CA GLU A 220 7.59 -12.69 -1.18
C GLU A 220 8.27 -12.09 0.05
N LEU A 221 8.16 -12.80 1.17
CA LEU A 221 8.93 -12.59 2.38
C LEU A 221 9.83 -13.82 2.58
N ASP A 222 11.14 -13.62 2.59
CA ASP A 222 12.11 -14.71 2.79
C ASP A 222 11.83 -15.92 1.87
N ASN A 223 11.63 -15.71 0.58
CA ASN A 223 11.32 -16.72 -0.45
C ASN A 223 9.95 -17.42 -0.30
N LYS A 224 9.03 -16.85 0.48
CA LYS A 224 7.68 -17.38 0.62
C LYS A 224 6.66 -16.36 0.10
N PRO A 225 5.78 -16.73 -0.85
CA PRO A 225 4.70 -15.86 -1.29
C PRO A 225 3.76 -15.51 -0.13
N ILE A 226 3.56 -14.21 0.08
CA ILE A 226 2.67 -13.68 1.12
C ILE A 226 1.49 -12.91 0.54
N LEU A 227 1.66 -12.27 -0.63
CA LEU A 227 0.61 -11.51 -1.32
C LEU A 227 0.63 -11.84 -2.81
N ALA A 228 -0.55 -12.05 -3.40
CA ALA A 228 -0.71 -12.31 -4.83
C ALA A 228 -1.62 -11.25 -5.48
N ILE A 229 -1.50 -11.08 -6.80
CA ILE A 229 -2.36 -10.19 -7.57
C ILE A 229 -3.60 -10.96 -7.99
N TYR A 230 -4.81 -10.41 -7.80
CA TYR A 230 -6.02 -11.11 -8.21
C TYR A 230 -6.11 -11.32 -9.73
N ASN A 231 -6.67 -12.46 -10.11
CA ASN A 231 -6.81 -12.85 -11.51
C ASN A 231 -7.55 -11.79 -12.34
N LYS A 232 -7.06 -11.55 -13.57
CA LYS A 232 -7.64 -10.58 -14.52
C LYS A 232 -7.46 -9.10 -14.15
N TYR A 233 -6.64 -8.75 -13.14
CA TYR A 233 -6.32 -7.35 -12.89
C TYR A 233 -5.80 -6.65 -14.15
N TYR A 234 -4.80 -7.24 -14.79
CA TYR A 234 -4.19 -6.67 -16.01
C TYR A 234 -5.10 -6.74 -17.25
N SER A 235 -6.00 -7.74 -17.36
CA SER A 235 -6.89 -7.84 -18.53
C SER A 235 -7.98 -6.77 -18.55
N LYS A 236 -8.41 -6.27 -17.39
CA LYS A 236 -9.37 -5.16 -17.30
C LYS A 236 -8.73 -3.80 -17.53
N ARG A 237 -7.45 -3.65 -17.22
CA ARG A 237 -6.68 -2.42 -17.41
C ARG A 237 -6.51 -2.05 -18.90
N ASN A 238 -6.67 -3.01 -19.81
CA ASN A 238 -6.55 -2.82 -21.26
C ASN A 238 -7.86 -2.43 -21.96
N ASN A 239 -8.99 -2.31 -21.23
CA ASN A 239 -10.22 -1.78 -21.81
C ASN A 239 -10.05 -0.27 -22.06
N LYS A 240 -10.16 0.15 -23.32
CA LYS A 240 -9.97 1.53 -23.80
C LYS A 240 -10.90 2.59 -23.15
N ASN A 241 -11.86 2.16 -22.34
CA ASN A 241 -12.78 3.03 -21.60
C ASN A 241 -12.30 3.28 -20.14
N ASP A 242 -11.21 2.65 -19.69
CA ASP A 242 -10.63 2.87 -18.39
C ASP A 242 -9.55 3.98 -18.47
N LEU A 243 -9.18 4.48 -17.31
CA LEU A 243 -8.23 5.58 -17.12
C LEU A 243 -6.99 5.50 -18.02
N PRO A 244 -6.49 6.63 -18.54
CA PRO A 244 -5.30 6.65 -19.39
C PRO A 244 -4.12 5.95 -18.74
N ASN A 245 -3.45 5.08 -19.47
CA ASN A 245 -2.29 4.37 -18.98
C ASN A 245 -1.15 5.37 -18.69
N TYR A 246 -0.57 5.32 -17.49
CA TYR A 246 0.52 6.23 -17.12
C TYR A 246 1.76 6.11 -18.02
N HIS A 247 2.02 4.93 -18.61
CA HIS A 247 3.09 4.73 -19.59
C HIS A 247 2.84 5.57 -20.85
N ASP A 248 1.63 5.52 -21.40
CA ASP A 248 1.28 6.26 -22.61
C ASP A 248 1.31 7.77 -22.33
N LEU A 249 0.78 8.20 -21.17
CA LEU A 249 0.86 9.60 -20.74
C LEU A 249 2.31 10.10 -20.59
N TRP A 250 3.22 9.25 -20.12
CA TRP A 250 4.64 9.58 -19.98
C TRP A 250 5.31 9.69 -21.36
N MET A 251 5.08 8.72 -22.24
CA MET A 251 5.59 8.73 -23.62
C MET A 251 5.09 9.96 -24.39
N ASP A 252 3.85 10.33 -24.21
CA ASP A 252 3.21 11.50 -24.85
C ASP A 252 3.59 12.84 -24.17
N ARG A 253 4.41 12.83 -23.12
CA ARG A 253 4.74 14.03 -22.32
C ARG A 253 3.49 14.74 -21.73
N LYS A 254 2.50 13.96 -21.25
CA LYS A 254 1.22 14.42 -20.69
C LYS A 254 0.99 14.06 -19.22
N ILE A 255 2.06 13.76 -18.48
CA ILE A 255 1.93 13.38 -17.04
C ILE A 255 1.64 14.58 -16.13
N TYR A 256 1.82 15.80 -16.59
CA TYR A 256 1.51 17.01 -15.87
C TYR A 256 0.42 17.81 -16.60
N LYS A 257 -0.54 18.34 -15.84
CA LYS A 257 -1.47 19.32 -16.40
C LYS A 257 -0.70 20.52 -16.94
N ASN A 258 -1.07 21.01 -18.10
CA ASN A 258 -0.64 22.33 -18.53
C ASN A 258 -1.31 23.33 -17.58
N ASN A 259 -0.55 24.24 -17.00
CA ASN A 259 -1.14 25.37 -16.30
C ASN A 259 -2.02 26.12 -17.31
N PRO A 260 -3.24 26.55 -16.93
CA PRO A 260 -4.07 27.40 -17.77
C PRO A 260 -3.35 28.69 -18.12
#